data_ab98abb420b6d329a530c0c753bc3b64
#
_entry.id   ab98abb420b6d329a530c0c753bc3b64
#
_cell.length_a   1.000
_cell.length_b   1.000
_cell.length_c   1.000
_cell.angle_alpha   90.00
_cell.angle_beta   90.00
_cell.angle_gamma   90.00
#
_symmetry.space_group_name_H-M   'P 1'
#
loop_
_entity.id
_entity.type
_entity.pdbx_description
1 polymer ?
#
loop_
_entity_poly.entity_id
_entity_poly.type
_entity_poly.pdbx_seq_one_letter_code
_entity_poly.pdbx_strand_id
1 'polypeptide(L)'
;PGECAEALYRAGFRVFSLSNNHTYDKGAAGIAATLRFWETMPEDVITTGLWKGEADYGRIPIQTVDGVKIAYLSYTEHTNGIPRNSKMTANIIYTSQQDVMEQQVRAARQEADFVVVGVHWGVEDSHNITQAQRTLAQSLADWGADVIIGTHPHVLQDAEWRTAADGRNVFVAYSLGNFLSTQSKPDQLIGAVLTLELEQTTEPDGSVHCAVRGPKLHVTVTHYDAGKSNVRTYLFRDYTPELAQAHGVRAAYPSFGYDYIRQTAQTYISSEFLELA
;
A
#
# COMPACT_ATOMS: atom_id res chain seq x y z
N PRO A 1 12.82 9.91 9.85
CA PRO A 1 13.64 9.57 10.99
C PRO A 1 13.46 8.08 11.31
N GLY A 2 14.55 7.42 11.78
CA GLY A 2 14.54 5.98 12.09
C GLY A 2 13.52 5.62 13.16
N GLU A 3 13.31 6.51 14.12
CA GLU A 3 12.36 6.34 15.22
C GLU A 3 10.93 6.08 14.74
N CYS A 4 10.56 6.58 13.56
CA CYS A 4 9.25 6.33 12.96
C CYS A 4 9.10 4.85 12.53
N ALA A 5 10.12 4.30 11.86
CA ALA A 5 10.12 2.89 11.48
C ALA A 5 10.15 1.96 12.70
N GLU A 6 10.95 2.31 13.72
CA GLU A 6 10.98 1.57 14.98
C GLU A 6 9.62 1.61 15.71
N ALA A 7 8.92 2.74 15.68
CA ALA A 7 7.59 2.86 16.27
C ALA A 7 6.57 1.98 15.53
N LEU A 8 6.61 1.97 14.19
CA LEU A 8 5.77 1.09 13.37
C LEU A 8 6.10 -0.39 13.63
N TYR A 9 7.39 -0.75 13.75
CA TYR A 9 7.79 -2.10 14.12
C TYR A 9 7.21 -2.51 15.48
N ARG A 10 7.29 -1.65 16.51
CA ARG A 10 6.67 -1.89 17.82
C ARG A 10 5.16 -2.00 17.77
N ALA A 11 4.53 -1.32 16.81
CA ALA A 11 3.09 -1.43 16.54
C ALA A 11 2.69 -2.69 15.77
N GLY A 12 3.66 -3.54 15.37
CA GLY A 12 3.40 -4.82 14.71
C GLY A 12 3.65 -4.84 13.20
N PHE A 13 4.02 -3.72 12.58
CA PHE A 13 4.36 -3.70 11.15
C PHE A 13 5.63 -4.50 10.88
N ARG A 14 5.63 -5.30 9.82
CA ARG A 14 6.77 -6.16 9.43
C ARG A 14 7.19 -5.98 7.98
N VAL A 15 6.30 -5.54 7.11
CA VAL A 15 6.57 -5.35 5.67
C VAL A 15 6.44 -3.88 5.32
N PHE A 16 7.47 -3.32 4.69
CA PHE A 16 7.54 -1.90 4.35
C PHE A 16 7.81 -1.70 2.87
N SER A 17 6.89 -1.02 2.19
CA SER A 17 7.09 -0.52 0.84
C SER A 17 7.89 0.77 0.88
N LEU A 18 9.02 0.82 0.17
CA LEU A 18 9.93 1.97 0.13
C LEU A 18 9.89 2.71 -1.22
N SER A 19 9.10 2.22 -2.18
CA SER A 19 8.95 2.81 -3.51
C SER A 19 7.79 3.80 -3.51
N ASN A 20 8.09 5.10 -3.64
CA ASN A 20 7.09 6.17 -3.71
C ASN A 20 7.65 7.41 -4.43
N ASN A 21 6.81 8.42 -4.64
CA ASN A 21 7.17 9.66 -5.33
C ASN A 21 8.24 10.50 -4.62
N HIS A 22 8.50 10.27 -3.32
CA HIS A 22 9.51 10.96 -2.51
C HIS A 22 10.83 10.19 -2.37
N THR A 23 10.96 9.02 -2.99
CA THR A 23 12.15 8.17 -2.81
C THR A 23 13.45 8.91 -3.17
N TYR A 24 13.43 9.83 -4.13
CA TYR A 24 14.62 10.57 -4.55
C TYR A 24 14.78 11.97 -3.97
N ASP A 25 13.93 12.42 -3.06
CA ASP A 25 13.96 13.78 -2.48
C ASP A 25 15.32 14.18 -1.87
N LYS A 26 16.06 13.22 -1.32
CA LYS A 26 17.39 13.43 -0.72
C LYS A 26 18.53 12.86 -1.59
N GLY A 27 18.24 12.54 -2.84
CA GLY A 27 19.20 12.01 -3.82
C GLY A 27 19.89 10.72 -3.36
N ALA A 28 21.02 10.41 -4.02
CA ALA A 28 21.77 9.18 -3.78
C ALA A 28 22.22 8.99 -2.31
N ALA A 29 22.58 10.09 -1.63
CA ALA A 29 22.98 10.03 -0.21
C ALA A 29 21.81 9.62 0.70
N GLY A 30 20.59 10.13 0.41
CA GLY A 30 19.37 9.75 1.11
C GLY A 30 19.03 8.28 0.92
N ILE A 31 19.11 7.78 -0.32
CA ILE A 31 18.88 6.36 -0.63
C ILE A 31 19.89 5.48 0.11
N ALA A 32 21.18 5.81 0.05
CA ALA A 32 22.22 5.04 0.74
C ALA A 32 22.01 5.03 2.27
N ALA A 33 21.57 6.15 2.85
CA ALA A 33 21.24 6.24 4.28
C ALA A 33 20.00 5.41 4.62
N THR A 34 18.97 5.44 3.78
CA THR A 34 17.75 4.64 3.95
C THR A 34 18.06 3.14 3.91
N LEU A 35 18.81 2.67 2.91
CA LEU A 35 19.19 1.27 2.80
C LEU A 35 19.99 0.81 4.03
N ARG A 36 21.01 1.58 4.47
CA ARG A 36 21.77 1.26 5.68
C ARG A 36 20.89 1.21 6.93
N PHE A 37 19.94 2.12 7.07
CA PHE A 37 19.04 2.12 8.22
C PHE A 37 18.20 0.83 8.25
N TRP A 38 17.57 0.44 7.14
CA TRP A 38 16.75 -0.77 7.11
C TRP A 38 17.55 -2.05 7.35
N GLU A 39 18.86 -2.07 7.04
CA GLU A 39 19.76 -3.18 7.39
C GLU A 39 19.99 -3.32 8.92
N THR A 40 19.66 -2.28 9.72
CA THR A 40 19.77 -2.34 11.19
C THR A 40 18.48 -2.80 11.88
N MET A 41 17.39 -2.91 11.13
CA MET A 41 16.11 -3.38 11.67
C MET A 41 16.16 -4.89 11.95
N PRO A 42 15.27 -5.41 12.82
CA PRO A 42 15.19 -6.84 13.10
C PRO A 42 15.02 -7.70 11.84
N GLU A 43 15.50 -8.95 11.89
CA GLU A 43 15.52 -9.88 10.75
C GLU A 43 14.12 -10.25 10.22
N ASP A 44 13.06 -10.09 11.05
CA ASP A 44 11.68 -10.30 10.66
C ASP A 44 11.05 -9.11 9.91
N VAL A 45 11.81 -8.03 9.71
CA VAL A 45 11.42 -6.88 8.89
C VAL A 45 11.77 -7.13 7.43
N ILE A 46 10.76 -6.97 6.59
CA ILE A 46 10.88 -7.06 5.13
C ILE A 46 10.73 -5.66 4.53
N THR A 47 11.65 -5.32 3.62
CA THR A 47 11.55 -4.11 2.80
C THR A 47 11.47 -4.49 1.33
N THR A 48 10.67 -3.75 0.57
CA THR A 48 10.52 -3.92 -0.87
C THR A 48 10.48 -2.58 -1.59
N GLY A 49 10.82 -2.58 -2.88
CA GLY A 49 10.73 -1.40 -3.76
C GLY A 49 11.90 -0.45 -3.71
N LEU A 50 12.92 -0.69 -2.86
CA LEU A 50 14.18 0.04 -2.87
C LEU A 50 15.36 -0.94 -2.95
N TRP A 51 16.18 -0.81 -3.96
CA TRP A 51 17.23 -1.74 -4.33
C TRP A 51 18.61 -1.09 -4.22
N LYS A 52 19.67 -1.87 -3.97
CA LYS A 52 21.06 -1.37 -4.04
C LYS A 52 21.47 -1.05 -5.47
N GLY A 53 20.91 -1.77 -6.44
CA GLY A 53 21.16 -1.60 -7.86
C GLY A 53 20.42 -2.64 -8.70
N GLU A 54 20.54 -2.56 -10.03
CA GLU A 54 19.86 -3.48 -10.97
C GLU A 54 20.22 -4.95 -10.73
N ALA A 55 21.43 -5.24 -10.28
CA ALA A 55 21.86 -6.60 -9.94
C ALA A 55 21.00 -7.23 -8.81
N ASP A 56 20.34 -6.40 -8.00
CA ASP A 56 19.49 -6.86 -6.90
C ASP A 56 18.02 -7.06 -7.32
N TYR A 57 17.62 -6.70 -8.53
CA TYR A 57 16.23 -6.81 -8.99
C TYR A 57 15.71 -8.25 -8.99
N GLY A 58 16.59 -9.24 -9.12
CA GLY A 58 16.24 -10.66 -8.99
C GLY A 58 16.00 -11.15 -7.57
N ARG A 59 16.32 -10.34 -6.55
CA ARG A 59 16.08 -10.69 -5.15
C ARG A 59 14.62 -10.42 -4.80
N ILE A 60 13.83 -11.48 -4.63
CA ILE A 60 12.44 -11.41 -4.23
C ILE A 60 12.34 -11.48 -2.70
N PRO A 61 11.83 -10.44 -2.00
CA PRO A 61 11.55 -10.51 -0.57
C PRO A 61 10.40 -11.48 -0.30
N ILE A 62 10.67 -12.56 0.45
CA ILE A 62 9.68 -13.60 0.80
C ILE A 62 9.64 -13.75 2.30
N GLN A 63 8.42 -13.81 2.85
CA GLN A 63 8.14 -14.19 4.23
C GLN A 63 7.41 -15.52 4.26
N THR A 64 7.76 -16.37 5.21
CA THR A 64 6.97 -17.59 5.49
C THR A 64 6.18 -17.38 6.78
N VAL A 65 4.87 -17.48 6.68
CA VAL A 65 3.94 -17.38 7.82
C VAL A 65 3.12 -18.66 7.85
N ASP A 66 3.19 -19.42 8.94
CA ASP A 66 2.49 -20.69 9.12
C ASP A 66 2.68 -21.69 7.96
N GLY A 67 3.89 -21.69 7.38
CA GLY A 67 4.25 -22.54 6.26
C GLY A 67 3.92 -21.97 4.88
N VAL A 68 3.15 -20.89 4.80
CA VAL A 68 2.77 -20.21 3.55
C VAL A 68 3.83 -19.17 3.19
N LYS A 69 4.33 -19.22 1.96
CA LYS A 69 5.32 -18.27 1.43
C LYS A 69 4.62 -17.10 0.74
N ILE A 70 4.92 -15.90 1.18
CA ILE A 70 4.36 -14.65 0.64
C ILE A 70 5.49 -13.79 0.10
N ALA A 71 5.47 -13.52 -1.20
CA ALA A 71 6.39 -12.59 -1.85
C ALA A 71 5.83 -11.17 -1.83
N TYR A 72 6.71 -10.18 -1.62
CA TYR A 72 6.33 -8.76 -1.58
C TYR A 72 7.12 -7.97 -2.62
N LEU A 73 6.43 -7.28 -3.51
CA LEU A 73 7.01 -6.39 -4.51
C LEU A 73 6.43 -4.98 -4.39
N SER A 74 7.16 -3.97 -4.85
CA SER A 74 6.65 -2.60 -4.82
C SER A 74 7.25 -1.74 -5.93
N TYR A 75 6.42 -0.89 -6.54
CA TYR A 75 6.72 -0.06 -7.69
C TYR A 75 6.16 1.36 -7.52
N THR A 76 6.72 2.34 -8.25
CA THR A 76 6.20 3.71 -8.26
C THR A 76 6.05 4.25 -9.67
N GLU A 77 5.04 5.07 -9.91
CA GLU A 77 4.79 5.68 -11.21
C GLU A 77 5.78 6.82 -11.51
N HIS A 78 6.15 7.61 -10.50
CA HIS A 78 7.05 8.75 -10.67
C HIS A 78 7.80 9.12 -9.38
N THR A 79 8.70 10.10 -9.47
CA THR A 79 9.48 10.63 -8.35
C THR A 79 9.48 12.16 -8.35
N ASN A 80 8.28 12.78 -8.41
CA ASN A 80 8.05 14.25 -8.34
C ASN A 80 8.91 15.06 -9.32
N GLY A 81 9.14 14.51 -10.53
CA GLY A 81 9.95 15.18 -11.55
C GLY A 81 11.45 15.25 -11.23
N ILE A 82 11.91 14.59 -10.16
CA ILE A 82 13.34 14.45 -9.87
C ILE A 82 13.95 13.49 -10.90
N PRO A 83 14.82 13.96 -11.81
CA PRO A 83 15.33 13.11 -12.87
C PRO A 83 16.21 12.01 -12.30
N ARG A 84 16.07 10.81 -12.85
CA ARG A 84 17.05 9.74 -12.66
C ARG A 84 18.41 10.27 -13.09
N ASN A 85 19.37 10.31 -12.21
CA ASN A 85 20.76 10.51 -12.56
C ASN A 85 21.53 9.19 -12.43
N SER A 86 22.75 9.14 -12.98
CA SER A 86 23.57 7.92 -13.01
C SER A 86 23.87 7.29 -11.65
N LYS A 87 23.66 8.04 -10.55
CA LYS A 87 23.87 7.55 -9.18
C LYS A 87 22.60 7.00 -8.51
N MET A 88 21.42 7.22 -9.12
CA MET A 88 20.11 6.86 -8.55
C MET A 88 19.31 5.90 -9.45
N THR A 89 19.79 5.60 -10.64
CA THR A 89 19.00 4.95 -11.71
C THR A 89 18.54 3.54 -11.40
N ALA A 90 19.21 2.88 -10.51
CA ALA A 90 19.00 1.46 -10.27
C ALA A 90 18.35 1.15 -8.91
N ASN A 91 17.84 2.18 -8.20
CA ASN A 91 17.36 1.97 -6.84
C ASN A 91 15.86 1.68 -6.76
N ILE A 92 15.08 2.07 -7.76
CA ILE A 92 13.65 1.80 -7.84
C ILE A 92 13.26 1.33 -9.24
N ILE A 93 12.15 0.65 -9.33
CA ILE A 93 11.53 0.25 -10.60
C ILE A 93 10.28 1.11 -10.80
N TYR A 94 10.25 1.83 -11.92
CA TYR A 94 9.09 2.61 -12.31
C TYR A 94 8.04 1.74 -13.00
N THR A 95 6.76 2.10 -12.88
CA THR A 95 5.67 1.41 -13.57
C THR A 95 5.78 1.43 -15.10
N SER A 96 6.60 2.32 -15.65
CA SER A 96 6.95 2.33 -17.07
C SER A 96 7.94 1.24 -17.48
N GLN A 97 8.61 0.57 -16.54
CA GLN A 97 9.57 -0.52 -16.79
C GLN A 97 8.85 -1.88 -16.71
N GLN A 98 7.82 -2.04 -17.53
CA GLN A 98 6.92 -3.19 -17.47
C GLN A 98 7.62 -4.54 -17.66
N ASP A 99 8.62 -4.60 -18.54
CA ASP A 99 9.40 -5.84 -18.76
C ASP A 99 10.12 -6.31 -17.47
N VAL A 100 10.65 -5.35 -16.69
CA VAL A 100 11.32 -5.65 -15.41
C VAL A 100 10.30 -6.07 -14.36
N MET A 101 9.16 -5.38 -14.30
CA MET A 101 8.06 -5.72 -13.39
C MET A 101 7.53 -7.13 -13.70
N GLU A 102 7.27 -7.44 -14.98
CA GLU A 102 6.80 -8.77 -15.38
C GLU A 102 7.79 -9.86 -14.96
N GLN A 103 9.08 -9.66 -15.20
CA GLN A 103 10.12 -10.63 -14.81
C GLN A 103 10.10 -10.87 -13.29
N GLN A 104 10.01 -9.79 -12.49
CA GLN A 104 9.97 -9.91 -11.02
C GLN A 104 8.69 -10.61 -10.52
N VAL A 105 7.51 -10.23 -11.04
CA VAL A 105 6.24 -10.81 -10.60
C VAL A 105 6.17 -12.29 -10.98
N ARG A 106 6.61 -12.66 -12.19
CA ARG A 106 6.69 -14.06 -12.61
C ARG A 106 7.69 -14.87 -11.79
N ALA A 107 8.85 -14.30 -11.45
CA ALA A 107 9.82 -14.95 -10.56
C ALA A 107 9.22 -15.14 -9.16
N ALA A 108 8.59 -14.11 -8.59
CA ALA A 108 7.89 -14.19 -7.31
C ALA A 108 6.83 -15.30 -7.29
N ARG A 109 6.04 -15.44 -8.37
CA ARG A 109 5.02 -16.48 -8.51
C ARG A 109 5.61 -17.91 -8.52
N GLN A 110 6.85 -18.06 -9.00
CA GLN A 110 7.52 -19.36 -9.00
C GLN A 110 8.09 -19.74 -7.62
N GLU A 111 8.39 -18.74 -6.78
CA GLU A 111 9.07 -18.93 -5.49
C GLU A 111 8.13 -18.90 -4.28
N ALA A 112 6.90 -18.34 -4.44
CA ALA A 112 5.96 -18.12 -3.34
C ALA A 112 4.54 -18.60 -3.68
N ASP A 113 3.80 -18.90 -2.60
CA ASP A 113 2.39 -19.32 -2.68
C ASP A 113 1.48 -18.12 -2.99
N PHE A 114 1.85 -16.93 -2.47
CA PHE A 114 1.15 -15.67 -2.74
C PHE A 114 2.12 -14.57 -3.14
N VAL A 115 1.67 -13.69 -4.02
CA VAL A 115 2.40 -12.51 -4.48
C VAL A 115 1.58 -11.25 -4.16
N VAL A 116 2.11 -10.41 -3.28
CA VAL A 116 1.52 -9.12 -2.88
C VAL A 116 2.33 -8.00 -3.53
N VAL A 117 1.66 -7.13 -4.28
CA VAL A 117 2.30 -6.02 -5.02
C VAL A 117 1.77 -4.68 -4.53
N GLY A 118 2.65 -3.86 -3.98
CA GLY A 118 2.38 -2.45 -3.70
C GLY A 118 2.64 -1.58 -4.94
N VAL A 119 1.75 -0.64 -5.25
CA VAL A 119 1.96 0.30 -6.36
C VAL A 119 1.63 1.72 -5.92
N HIS A 120 2.60 2.61 -6.07
CA HIS A 120 2.44 4.03 -5.81
C HIS A 120 2.10 4.75 -7.12
N TRP A 121 0.81 5.03 -7.37
CA TRP A 121 0.26 5.40 -8.67
C TRP A 121 -0.95 6.32 -8.62
N GLY A 122 -1.37 6.81 -9.78
CA GLY A 122 -2.61 7.57 -9.94
C GLY A 122 -2.42 9.06 -9.73
N VAL A 123 -3.49 9.76 -9.33
CA VAL A 123 -3.52 11.22 -9.22
C VAL A 123 -3.82 11.63 -7.79
N GLU A 124 -2.98 12.51 -7.22
CA GLU A 124 -3.20 13.07 -5.88
C GLU A 124 -4.58 13.73 -5.78
N ASP A 125 -5.22 13.56 -4.63
CA ASP A 125 -6.55 14.11 -4.29
C ASP A 125 -7.71 13.62 -5.19
N SER A 126 -7.48 12.57 -5.98
CA SER A 126 -8.51 12.03 -6.88
C SER A 126 -9.03 10.68 -6.41
N HIS A 127 -10.33 10.60 -6.15
CA HIS A 127 -11.02 9.32 -5.92
C HIS A 127 -11.24 8.52 -7.22
N ASN A 128 -11.03 9.12 -8.38
CA ASN A 128 -11.23 8.46 -9.67
C ASN A 128 -10.04 7.54 -9.99
N ILE A 129 -10.34 6.28 -10.21
CA ILE A 129 -9.37 5.30 -10.69
C ILE A 129 -9.09 5.55 -12.18
N THR A 130 -7.85 5.82 -12.53
CA THR A 130 -7.44 6.08 -13.91
C THR A 130 -7.43 4.81 -14.76
N GLN A 131 -7.53 4.95 -16.08
CA GLN A 131 -7.37 3.82 -16.99
C GLN A 131 -5.95 3.19 -16.89
N ALA A 132 -4.93 4.00 -16.62
CA ALA A 132 -3.56 3.49 -16.43
C ALA A 132 -3.48 2.56 -15.21
N GLN A 133 -4.08 2.94 -14.08
CA GLN A 133 -4.17 2.07 -12.90
C GLN A 133 -4.88 0.76 -13.23
N ARG A 134 -6.02 0.80 -13.91
CA ARG A 134 -6.79 -0.41 -14.30
C ARG A 134 -6.00 -1.33 -15.23
N THR A 135 -5.30 -0.74 -16.21
CA THR A 135 -4.48 -1.51 -17.17
C THR A 135 -3.31 -2.18 -16.46
N LEU A 136 -2.59 -1.45 -15.62
CA LEU A 136 -1.46 -2.01 -14.88
C LEU A 136 -1.90 -3.07 -13.86
N ALA A 137 -3.04 -2.87 -13.18
CA ALA A 137 -3.60 -3.87 -12.28
C ALA A 137 -3.89 -5.20 -13.02
N GLN A 138 -4.43 -5.14 -14.25
CA GLN A 138 -4.66 -6.33 -15.06
C GLN A 138 -3.34 -7.00 -15.44
N SER A 139 -2.34 -6.23 -15.89
CA SER A 139 -1.03 -6.78 -16.23
C SER A 139 -0.38 -7.49 -15.03
N LEU A 140 -0.41 -6.85 -13.85
CA LEU A 140 0.12 -7.45 -12.61
C LEU A 140 -0.60 -8.75 -12.25
N ALA A 141 -1.92 -8.80 -12.40
CA ALA A 141 -2.73 -10.00 -12.19
C ALA A 141 -2.31 -11.12 -13.15
N ASP A 142 -2.17 -10.80 -14.44
CA ASP A 142 -1.80 -11.75 -15.49
C ASP A 142 -0.36 -12.26 -15.35
N TRP A 143 0.53 -11.45 -14.75
CA TRP A 143 1.91 -11.86 -14.46
C TRP A 143 2.04 -12.73 -13.20
N GLY A 144 1.06 -12.72 -12.30
CA GLY A 144 1.08 -13.62 -11.14
C GLY A 144 0.81 -13.00 -9.78
N ALA A 145 0.43 -11.72 -9.69
CA ALA A 145 0.00 -11.11 -8.43
C ALA A 145 -1.32 -11.73 -7.94
N ASP A 146 -1.50 -11.83 -6.63
CA ASP A 146 -2.73 -12.27 -5.97
C ASP A 146 -3.42 -11.10 -5.25
N VAL A 147 -2.62 -10.14 -4.72
CA VAL A 147 -3.10 -8.94 -4.06
C VAL A 147 -2.34 -7.74 -4.58
N ILE A 148 -3.05 -6.68 -4.97
CA ILE A 148 -2.47 -5.41 -5.43
C ILE A 148 -2.98 -4.30 -4.51
N ILE A 149 -2.05 -3.55 -3.91
CA ILE A 149 -2.34 -2.47 -2.96
C ILE A 149 -1.80 -1.15 -3.50
N GLY A 150 -2.71 -0.27 -3.87
CA GLY A 150 -2.40 1.07 -4.37
C GLY A 150 -2.22 2.10 -3.27
N THR A 151 -1.33 3.04 -3.51
CA THR A 151 -1.06 4.23 -2.69
C THR A 151 -0.83 5.44 -3.60
N HIS A 152 -0.55 6.61 -3.07
CA HIS A 152 -0.30 7.90 -3.73
C HIS A 152 -1.49 8.86 -3.79
N PRO A 153 -2.75 8.47 -4.14
CA PRO A 153 -3.82 9.45 -4.23
C PRO A 153 -4.11 10.21 -2.94
N HIS A 154 -3.64 9.73 -1.78
CA HIS A 154 -3.90 10.29 -0.45
C HIS A 154 -5.38 10.29 -0.03
N VAL A 155 -6.25 9.81 -0.86
CA VAL A 155 -7.69 9.64 -0.63
C VAL A 155 -8.10 8.21 -0.98
N LEU A 156 -9.25 7.77 -0.47
CA LEU A 156 -9.77 6.44 -0.76
C LEU A 156 -10.11 6.31 -2.26
N GLN A 157 -9.68 5.22 -2.87
CA GLN A 157 -10.22 4.72 -4.13
C GLN A 157 -10.76 3.33 -3.92
N ASP A 158 -11.74 2.94 -4.72
CA ASP A 158 -12.43 1.66 -4.59
C ASP A 158 -11.51 0.45 -4.73
N ALA A 159 -12.06 -0.71 -4.44
CA ALA A 159 -11.44 -2.01 -4.64
C ALA A 159 -12.27 -2.86 -5.59
N GLU A 160 -11.67 -3.88 -6.19
CA GLU A 160 -12.36 -4.83 -7.04
C GLU A 160 -11.65 -6.18 -7.09
N TRP A 161 -12.40 -7.21 -7.48
CA TRP A 161 -11.84 -8.46 -7.93
C TRP A 161 -11.54 -8.41 -9.43
N ARG A 162 -10.38 -8.91 -9.82
CA ARG A 162 -9.99 -9.12 -11.21
C ARG A 162 -9.73 -10.59 -11.47
N THR A 163 -10.09 -11.04 -12.66
CA THR A 163 -9.72 -12.38 -13.12
C THR A 163 -8.45 -12.27 -13.94
N ALA A 164 -7.40 -12.96 -13.54
CA ALA A 164 -6.15 -13.09 -14.28
C ALA A 164 -6.32 -14.01 -15.50
N ALA A 165 -5.38 -13.95 -16.45
CA ALA A 165 -5.40 -14.76 -17.67
C ALA A 165 -5.39 -16.28 -17.39
N ASP A 166 -4.87 -16.72 -16.27
CA ASP A 166 -4.86 -18.11 -15.79
C ASP A 166 -6.12 -18.51 -14.98
N GLY A 167 -7.07 -17.60 -14.82
CA GLY A 167 -8.35 -17.82 -14.14
C GLY A 167 -8.33 -17.53 -12.64
N ARG A 168 -7.18 -17.14 -12.04
CA ARG A 168 -7.11 -16.74 -10.62
C ARG A 168 -7.92 -15.47 -10.36
N ASN A 169 -8.52 -15.38 -9.17
CA ASN A 169 -9.10 -14.16 -8.67
C ASN A 169 -8.04 -13.36 -7.92
N VAL A 170 -7.84 -12.12 -8.34
CA VAL A 170 -6.84 -11.17 -7.81
C VAL A 170 -7.58 -10.01 -7.16
N PHE A 171 -7.25 -9.72 -5.90
CA PHE A 171 -7.82 -8.59 -5.19
C PHE A 171 -7.00 -7.32 -5.45
N VAL A 172 -7.69 -6.22 -5.80
CA VAL A 172 -7.07 -4.91 -6.04
C VAL A 172 -7.73 -3.86 -5.17
N ALA A 173 -6.98 -3.24 -4.26
CA ALA A 173 -7.35 -1.99 -3.60
C ALA A 173 -6.60 -0.84 -4.28
N TYR A 174 -7.28 0.07 -4.96
CA TYR A 174 -6.63 1.11 -5.77
C TYR A 174 -5.99 2.22 -4.97
N SER A 175 -6.56 2.60 -3.82
CA SER A 175 -5.91 3.46 -2.82
C SER A 175 -6.53 3.28 -1.44
N LEU A 176 -5.68 3.05 -0.46
CA LEU A 176 -6.09 2.98 0.94
C LEU A 176 -6.16 4.37 1.61
N GLY A 177 -5.88 5.46 0.88
CA GLY A 177 -5.73 6.78 1.49
C GLY A 177 -4.53 6.87 2.44
N ASN A 178 -4.61 7.78 3.42
CA ASN A 178 -3.54 7.98 4.41
C ASN A 178 -3.84 7.21 5.70
N PHE A 179 -2.85 6.46 6.20
CA PHE A 179 -2.92 5.86 7.53
C PHE A 179 -2.62 6.87 8.64
N LEU A 180 -1.58 7.69 8.46
CA LEU A 180 -1.20 8.76 9.38
C LEU A 180 -0.63 9.92 8.57
N SER A 181 -1.20 11.12 8.72
CA SER A 181 -0.83 12.27 7.91
C SER A 181 -1.08 13.59 8.63
N THR A 182 -0.33 14.63 8.25
CA THR A 182 -0.61 16.01 8.63
C THR A 182 -1.13 16.84 7.45
N GLN A 183 -1.63 16.21 6.41
CA GLN A 183 -2.32 16.89 5.30
C GLN A 183 -3.59 17.58 5.81
N SER A 184 -4.13 18.49 4.99
CA SER A 184 -5.09 19.48 5.49
C SER A 184 -6.47 19.40 4.85
N LYS A 185 -6.64 18.64 3.77
CA LYS A 185 -7.94 18.49 3.12
C LYS A 185 -8.73 17.37 3.81
N PRO A 186 -10.05 17.52 3.96
CA PRO A 186 -10.90 16.54 4.64
C PRO A 186 -10.72 15.09 4.18
N ASP A 187 -10.75 14.86 2.87
CA ASP A 187 -10.67 13.51 2.30
C ASP A 187 -9.29 12.86 2.51
N GLN A 188 -8.22 13.66 2.65
CA GLN A 188 -6.88 13.17 2.96
C GLN A 188 -6.71 12.67 4.40
N LEU A 189 -7.70 12.91 5.26
CA LEU A 189 -7.74 12.45 6.65
C LEU A 189 -8.51 11.14 6.81
N ILE A 190 -9.09 10.65 5.73
CA ILE A 190 -9.87 9.41 5.69
C ILE A 190 -9.07 8.37 4.92
N GLY A 191 -8.75 7.27 5.56
CA GLY A 191 -8.03 6.15 4.99
C GLY A 191 -8.69 4.83 5.30
N ALA A 192 -8.02 3.74 4.99
CA ALA A 192 -8.46 2.40 5.34
C ALA A 192 -7.28 1.48 5.70
N VAL A 193 -7.57 0.48 6.51
CA VAL A 193 -6.73 -0.71 6.71
C VAL A 193 -7.40 -1.87 6.01
N LEU A 194 -6.67 -2.53 5.10
CA LEU A 194 -7.13 -3.75 4.46
C LEU A 194 -6.86 -4.95 5.36
N THR A 195 -7.88 -5.75 5.61
CA THR A 195 -7.75 -7.12 6.13
C THR A 195 -8.17 -8.10 5.07
N LEU A 196 -7.47 -9.23 4.98
CA LEU A 196 -7.82 -10.36 4.12
C LEU A 196 -7.18 -11.63 4.68
N GLU A 197 -7.65 -12.76 4.20
CA GLU A 197 -7.06 -14.07 4.50
C GLU A 197 -6.36 -14.63 3.25
N LEU A 198 -5.16 -15.17 3.44
CA LEU A 198 -4.44 -15.94 2.45
C LEU A 198 -4.59 -17.42 2.80
N GLU A 199 -5.48 -18.09 2.10
CA GLU A 199 -5.84 -19.50 2.35
C GLU A 199 -5.04 -20.42 1.45
N GLN A 200 -4.37 -21.41 2.03
CA GLN A 200 -3.74 -22.50 1.30
C GLN A 200 -4.38 -23.82 1.72
N THR A 201 -4.96 -24.55 0.78
CA THR A 201 -5.56 -25.86 0.98
C THR A 201 -4.82 -26.93 0.18
N THR A 202 -4.61 -28.10 0.80
CA THR A 202 -4.05 -29.25 0.11
C THR A 202 -5.17 -30.28 -0.08
N GLU A 203 -5.46 -30.60 -1.33
CA GLU A 203 -6.48 -31.58 -1.69
C GLU A 203 -5.99 -33.01 -1.46
N PRO A 204 -6.90 -34.01 -1.40
CA PRO A 204 -6.52 -35.41 -1.19
C PRO A 204 -5.59 -36.00 -2.24
N ASP A 205 -5.54 -35.43 -3.46
CA ASP A 205 -4.64 -35.80 -4.54
C ASP A 205 -3.25 -35.17 -4.44
N GLY A 206 -3.03 -34.31 -3.40
CA GLY A 206 -1.79 -33.60 -3.16
C GLY A 206 -1.67 -32.25 -3.92
N SER A 207 -2.68 -31.86 -4.69
CA SER A 207 -2.71 -30.53 -5.30
C SER A 207 -2.89 -29.44 -4.25
N VAL A 208 -2.22 -28.29 -4.46
CA VAL A 208 -2.27 -27.14 -3.55
C VAL A 208 -3.05 -26.02 -4.21
N HIS A 209 -4.06 -25.51 -3.54
CA HIS A 209 -4.85 -24.37 -3.96
C HIS A 209 -4.63 -23.19 -3.03
N CYS A 210 -4.32 -22.04 -3.61
CA CYS A 210 -4.15 -20.78 -2.92
C CYS A 210 -5.28 -19.81 -3.28
N ALA A 211 -5.88 -19.15 -2.30
CA ALA A 211 -6.96 -18.20 -2.52
C ALA A 211 -6.90 -17.02 -1.55
N VAL A 212 -7.21 -15.84 -2.05
CA VAL A 212 -7.45 -14.65 -1.23
C VAL A 212 -8.92 -14.65 -0.81
N ARG A 213 -9.20 -14.45 0.49
CA ARG A 213 -10.55 -14.51 1.06
C ARG A 213 -10.88 -13.26 1.87
N GLY A 214 -12.15 -12.92 1.88
CA GLY A 214 -12.77 -11.95 2.80
C GLY A 214 -12.10 -10.58 2.87
N PRO A 215 -11.67 -9.95 1.76
CA PRO A 215 -11.06 -8.64 1.85
C PRO A 215 -12.03 -7.61 2.41
N LYS A 216 -11.58 -6.84 3.42
CA LYS A 216 -12.35 -5.76 4.03
C LYS A 216 -11.48 -4.52 4.21
N LEU A 217 -12.05 -3.37 3.91
CA LEU A 217 -11.47 -2.04 4.08
C LEU A 217 -12.07 -1.40 5.33
N HIS A 218 -11.35 -1.49 6.45
CA HIS A 218 -11.72 -0.86 7.71
C HIS A 218 -11.35 0.61 7.65
N VAL A 219 -12.34 1.47 7.68
CA VAL A 219 -12.14 2.92 7.58
C VAL A 219 -11.34 3.44 8.76
N THR A 220 -10.35 4.30 8.46
CA THR A 220 -9.53 4.99 9.45
C THR A 220 -9.67 6.49 9.33
N VAL A 221 -9.41 7.19 10.43
CA VAL A 221 -9.40 8.64 10.50
C VAL A 221 -8.10 9.11 11.11
N THR A 222 -7.33 9.91 10.38
CA THR A 222 -6.24 10.66 10.98
C THR A 222 -6.82 11.86 11.73
N HIS A 223 -6.72 11.85 13.04
CA HIS A 223 -7.15 12.94 13.92
C HIS A 223 -5.97 13.78 14.38
N TYR A 224 -6.15 15.08 14.47
CA TYR A 224 -5.23 15.99 15.14
C TYR A 224 -5.98 17.16 15.80
N ASP A 225 -5.39 17.68 16.88
CA ASP A 225 -5.87 18.86 17.59
C ASP A 225 -5.47 20.14 16.86
N ALA A 226 -5.84 21.30 17.40
CA ALA A 226 -5.43 22.61 16.88
C ALA A 226 -3.91 22.68 16.65
N GLY A 227 -3.50 23.31 15.56
CA GLY A 227 -2.09 23.40 15.18
C GLY A 227 -1.47 22.08 14.72
N LYS A 228 -2.27 21.09 14.34
CA LYS A 228 -1.84 19.74 13.93
C LYS A 228 -1.02 19.03 15.02
N SER A 229 -1.36 19.23 16.28
CA SER A 229 -0.79 18.54 17.43
C SER A 229 -1.52 17.23 17.73
N ASN A 230 -0.90 16.35 18.49
CA ASN A 230 -1.50 15.08 18.94
C ASN A 230 -2.04 14.21 17.78
N VAL A 231 -1.30 14.10 16.69
CA VAL A 231 -1.72 13.34 15.50
C VAL A 231 -1.86 11.85 15.84
N ARG A 232 -3.02 11.26 15.53
CA ARG A 232 -3.36 9.86 15.81
C ARG A 232 -4.21 9.28 14.68
N THR A 233 -4.12 7.98 14.50
CA THR A 233 -5.05 7.23 13.64
C THR A 233 -6.05 6.48 14.52
N TYR A 234 -7.33 6.59 14.19
CA TYR A 234 -8.42 5.81 14.79
C TYR A 234 -9.05 4.91 13.74
N LEU A 235 -9.48 3.73 14.12
CA LEU A 235 -10.50 3.03 13.33
C LEU A 235 -11.80 3.81 13.45
N PHE A 236 -12.58 3.91 12.38
CA PHE A 236 -13.82 4.68 12.38
C PHE A 236 -14.84 4.17 13.40
N ARG A 237 -14.89 2.87 13.64
CA ARG A 237 -15.74 2.27 14.68
C ARG A 237 -15.44 2.79 16.10
N ASP A 238 -14.20 3.21 16.35
CA ASP A 238 -13.75 3.75 17.64
C ASP A 238 -13.74 5.30 17.64
N TYR A 239 -14.08 5.93 16.50
CA TYR A 239 -14.08 7.37 16.33
C TYR A 239 -15.47 7.95 16.62
N THR A 240 -15.59 8.76 17.66
CA THR A 240 -16.88 9.27 18.10
C THR A 240 -17.27 10.59 17.42
N PRO A 241 -18.58 10.96 17.43
CA PRO A 241 -19.01 12.29 16.98
C PRO A 241 -18.32 13.44 17.73
N GLU A 242 -18.04 13.27 19.03
CA GLU A 242 -17.34 14.27 19.85
C GLU A 242 -15.89 14.47 19.39
N LEU A 243 -15.16 13.37 19.09
CA LEU A 243 -13.83 13.45 18.49
C LEU A 243 -13.88 14.17 17.14
N ALA A 244 -14.85 13.85 16.29
CA ALA A 244 -15.03 14.51 15.02
C ALA A 244 -15.29 16.01 15.15
N GLN A 245 -16.06 16.44 16.15
CA GLN A 245 -16.30 17.84 16.47
C GLN A 245 -15.05 18.57 17.01
N ALA A 246 -14.18 17.87 17.72
CA ALA A 246 -12.95 18.42 18.28
C ALA A 246 -11.79 18.47 17.26
N HIS A 247 -11.95 17.88 16.07
CA HIS A 247 -10.87 17.76 15.08
C HIS A 247 -10.38 19.12 14.59
N GLY A 248 -9.05 19.34 14.62
CA GLY A 248 -8.40 20.60 14.25
C GLY A 248 -8.66 21.06 12.81
N VAL A 249 -8.95 20.14 11.87
CA VAL A 249 -9.28 20.47 10.46
C VAL A 249 -10.54 21.33 10.35
N ARG A 250 -11.46 21.25 11.31
CA ARG A 250 -12.72 21.99 11.30
C ARG A 250 -12.55 23.51 11.34
N ALA A 251 -11.40 24.00 11.79
CA ALA A 251 -11.09 25.43 11.71
C ALA A 251 -11.13 25.95 10.26
N ALA A 252 -10.71 25.12 9.30
CA ALA A 252 -10.73 25.45 7.86
C ALA A 252 -11.92 24.81 7.12
N TYR A 253 -12.42 23.67 7.60
CA TYR A 253 -13.49 22.88 6.99
C TYR A 253 -14.55 22.53 8.02
N PRO A 254 -15.46 23.44 8.36
CA PRO A 254 -16.48 23.23 9.41
C PRO A 254 -17.42 22.05 9.16
N SER A 255 -17.60 21.66 7.90
CA SER A 255 -18.43 20.51 7.51
C SER A 255 -17.80 19.15 7.82
N PHE A 256 -16.47 19.09 8.08
CA PHE A 256 -15.84 17.83 8.47
C PHE A 256 -16.46 17.34 9.80
N GLY A 257 -16.84 16.07 9.81
CA GLY A 257 -17.49 15.48 10.97
C GLY A 257 -17.75 13.98 10.76
N TYR A 258 -18.39 13.36 11.73
CA TYR A 258 -18.66 11.92 11.75
C TYR A 258 -19.43 11.46 10.50
N ASP A 259 -20.51 12.19 10.15
CA ASP A 259 -21.30 11.87 8.96
C ASP A 259 -20.55 12.13 7.64
N TYR A 260 -19.72 13.17 7.61
CA TYR A 260 -18.86 13.43 6.44
C TYR A 260 -17.93 12.23 6.16
N ILE A 261 -17.26 11.72 7.20
CA ILE A 261 -16.34 10.58 7.06
C ILE A 261 -17.10 9.36 6.56
N ARG A 262 -18.24 9.05 7.20
CA ARG A 262 -19.08 7.91 6.81
C ARG A 262 -19.56 8.00 5.36
N GLN A 263 -20.07 9.17 4.95
CA GLN A 263 -20.57 9.39 3.59
C GLN A 263 -19.45 9.29 2.56
N THR A 264 -18.28 9.86 2.85
CA THR A 264 -17.10 9.75 1.97
C THR A 264 -16.73 8.29 1.75
N ALA A 265 -16.60 7.51 2.81
CA ALA A 265 -16.28 6.08 2.70
C ALA A 265 -17.35 5.31 1.91
N GLN A 266 -18.63 5.54 2.18
CA GLN A 266 -19.75 4.92 1.46
C GLN A 266 -19.86 5.33 -0.01
N THR A 267 -19.35 6.52 -0.36
CA THR A 267 -19.37 7.01 -1.74
C THR A 267 -18.28 6.37 -2.58
N TYR A 268 -17.11 6.14 -1.99
CA TYR A 268 -15.91 5.76 -2.76
C TYR A 268 -15.46 4.32 -2.55
N ILE A 269 -16.06 3.58 -1.61
CA ILE A 269 -15.77 2.16 -1.41
C ILE A 269 -17.05 1.35 -1.60
N SER A 270 -16.99 0.35 -2.46
CA SER A 270 -18.07 -0.60 -2.69
C SER A 270 -18.48 -1.29 -1.39
N SER A 271 -19.79 -1.43 -1.16
CA SER A 271 -20.35 -1.99 0.08
C SER A 271 -19.89 -3.42 0.37
N GLU A 272 -19.46 -4.15 -0.65
CA GLU A 272 -18.88 -5.49 -0.52
C GLU A 272 -17.61 -5.48 0.33
N PHE A 273 -16.77 -4.43 0.18
CA PHE A 273 -15.47 -4.34 0.85
C PHE A 273 -15.48 -3.40 2.05
N LEU A 274 -16.45 -2.49 2.14
CA LEU A 274 -16.50 -1.47 3.17
C LEU A 274 -16.83 -2.05 4.55
N GLU A 275 -16.00 -1.71 5.55
CA GLU A 275 -16.23 -2.04 6.95
C GLU A 275 -16.20 -0.75 7.80
N LEU A 276 -17.35 -0.42 8.41
CA LEU A 276 -17.53 0.77 9.25
C LEU A 276 -17.72 0.43 10.74
N ALA A 277 -17.99 -0.85 11.06
CA ALA A 277 -18.26 -1.33 12.41
C ALA A 277 -17.00 -1.82 13.13
#